data_e001960c5b35c55d48cd5e5aa15b9288
#
_entry.id   e001960c5b35c55d48cd5e5aa15b9288
#
_cell.length_a   1.000
_cell.length_b   1.000
_cell.length_c   1.000
_cell.angle_alpha   90.00
_cell.angle_beta   90.00
_cell.angle_gamma   90.00
#
_symmetry.space_group_name_H-M   'P 1'
#
loop_
_entity.id
_entity.type
_entity.pdbx_description
1 polymer ?
#
loop_
_entity_poly.entity_id
_entity_poly.type
_entity_poly.pdbx_seq_one_letter_code
_entity_poly.pdbx_strand_id
1 'polypeptide(L)'
;MKKKIFVLGGAQLGFNYGLKKINIYKNKKQLKNILKIAKDNNINFIDTARTYGNSEKNTGEFNKNLSKKDKFKVISKLGKIKNIKQKNLYQKVLNSVLKSHVFLGQKKIDILLIHDFKNLLYFKKSLITVLEKLIKKKLVGEIGVSVYNPKEAIHCLKYKLVKHIQIPFNILDQRWLNSKFILEINKRNDVKIHVRSIFLKGLLLDKQKYWPKWSSIQDEVSKKMNICAAKLKKINKIELCISYVKSFSWVKYIII
;
A
#
# COMPACT_ATOMS: atom_id res chain seq x y z
N MET A 1 -2.73 -19.66 12.12
CA MET A 1 -2.97 -18.36 11.42
C MET A 1 -2.08 -18.26 10.18
N LYS A 2 -2.62 -17.82 9.03
CA LYS A 2 -1.80 -17.61 7.80
C LYS A 2 -0.73 -16.56 8.08
N LYS A 3 0.53 -16.82 7.68
CA LYS A 3 1.66 -15.90 7.86
C LYS A 3 1.37 -14.54 7.23
N LYS A 4 1.45 -13.46 8.02
CA LYS A 4 1.34 -12.08 7.55
C LYS A 4 2.63 -11.64 6.88
N ILE A 5 2.53 -10.75 5.89
CA ILE A 5 3.66 -10.23 5.13
C ILE A 5 3.79 -8.73 5.42
N PHE A 6 4.91 -8.33 6.00
CA PHE A 6 5.24 -6.92 6.16
C PHE A 6 5.77 -6.34 4.85
N VAL A 7 5.39 -5.11 4.58
CA VAL A 7 5.73 -4.36 3.37
C VAL A 7 6.26 -2.99 3.78
N LEU A 8 7.40 -2.60 3.25
CA LEU A 8 7.94 -1.26 3.47
C LEU A 8 7.12 -0.23 2.69
N GLY A 9 6.58 0.77 3.38
CA GLY A 9 5.86 1.89 2.77
C GLY A 9 6.82 2.87 2.10
N GLY A 10 6.77 2.97 0.77
CA GLY A 10 7.68 3.77 -0.03
C GLY A 10 7.33 5.25 -0.17
N ALA A 11 6.23 5.74 0.40
CA ALA A 11 5.84 7.14 0.20
C ALA A 11 6.93 8.13 0.67
N GLN A 12 7.49 7.93 1.86
CA GLN A 12 8.57 8.77 2.42
C GLN A 12 9.90 8.62 1.68
N LEU A 13 10.07 7.58 0.89
CA LEU A 13 11.26 7.40 0.05
C LEU A 13 11.25 8.30 -1.19
N GLY A 14 10.14 8.97 -1.50
CA GLY A 14 10.00 9.75 -2.73
C GLY A 14 9.60 11.20 -2.54
N PHE A 15 8.91 11.52 -1.46
CA PHE A 15 8.46 12.88 -1.17
C PHE A 15 8.18 13.07 0.32
N ASN A 16 7.87 14.29 0.70
CA ASN A 16 7.55 14.65 2.07
C ASN A 16 6.16 14.12 2.45
N TYR A 17 6.12 13.02 3.18
CA TYR A 17 4.90 12.33 3.56
C TYR A 17 4.79 12.15 5.08
N GLY A 18 3.57 12.25 5.61
CA GLY A 18 3.28 12.12 7.03
C GLY A 18 3.17 13.48 7.73
N LEU A 19 2.92 13.45 9.04
CA LEU A 19 2.73 14.67 9.83
C LEU A 19 4.05 15.38 10.15
N LYS A 20 5.08 14.60 10.40
CA LYS A 20 6.44 15.13 10.51
C LYS A 20 7.01 15.30 9.12
N LYS A 21 7.28 16.54 8.73
CA LYS A 21 7.88 16.86 7.44
C LYS A 21 9.36 16.44 7.40
N ILE A 22 9.65 15.14 7.57
CA ILE A 22 11.00 14.60 7.55
C ILE A 22 11.36 14.30 6.09
N ASN A 23 12.35 15.00 5.56
CA ASN A 23 12.79 14.89 4.17
C ASN A 23 13.75 13.69 3.96
N ILE A 24 13.35 12.48 4.37
CA ILE A 24 14.18 11.26 4.24
C ILE A 24 14.66 11.08 2.81
N TYR A 25 13.80 11.33 1.83
CA TYR A 25 14.10 11.15 0.41
C TYR A 25 15.24 12.05 -0.11
N LYS A 26 15.60 13.13 0.60
CA LYS A 26 16.73 14.01 0.28
C LYS A 26 18.06 13.50 0.86
N ASN A 27 18.02 12.66 1.88
CA ASN A 27 19.20 12.09 2.51
C ASN A 27 19.45 10.67 2.02
N LYS A 28 20.31 10.53 1.00
CA LYS A 28 20.63 9.22 0.37
C LYS A 28 21.19 8.20 1.36
N LYS A 29 22.01 8.62 2.33
CA LYS A 29 22.58 7.72 3.35
C LYS A 29 21.49 7.15 4.25
N GLN A 30 20.59 8.01 4.76
CA GLN A 30 19.49 7.61 5.61
C GLN A 30 18.50 6.70 4.84
N LEU A 31 18.18 7.04 3.59
CA LEU A 31 17.31 6.24 2.72
C LEU A 31 17.89 4.84 2.49
N LYS A 32 19.19 4.75 2.14
CA LYS A 32 19.87 3.46 1.96
C LYS A 32 19.86 2.64 3.24
N ASN A 33 20.05 3.27 4.40
CA ASN A 33 20.03 2.61 5.69
C ASN A 33 18.63 2.02 6.01
N ILE A 34 17.55 2.77 5.78
CA ILE A 34 16.18 2.28 5.98
C ILE A 34 15.90 1.07 5.09
N LEU A 35 16.27 1.13 3.81
CA LEU A 35 16.09 0.01 2.88
C LEU A 35 16.90 -1.21 3.30
N LYS A 36 18.13 -1.01 3.79
CA LYS A 36 18.97 -2.08 4.33
C LYS A 36 18.34 -2.71 5.56
N ILE A 37 17.95 -1.92 6.55
CA ILE A 37 17.29 -2.42 7.78
C ILE A 37 16.04 -3.23 7.43
N ALA A 38 15.24 -2.78 6.46
CA ALA A 38 14.07 -3.53 6.02
C ALA A 38 14.46 -4.91 5.46
N LYS A 39 15.51 -4.99 4.63
CA LYS A 39 16.00 -6.26 4.09
C LYS A 39 16.55 -7.18 5.17
N ASP A 40 17.37 -6.64 6.08
CA ASP A 40 17.98 -7.39 7.19
C ASP A 40 16.90 -8.00 8.11
N ASN A 41 15.71 -7.38 8.16
CA ASN A 41 14.53 -7.88 8.90
C ASN A 41 13.53 -8.65 8.01
N ASN A 42 13.96 -9.21 6.89
CA ASN A 42 13.14 -10.03 5.98
C ASN A 42 11.91 -9.32 5.41
N ILE A 43 11.89 -7.99 5.34
CA ILE A 43 10.87 -7.24 4.62
C ILE A 43 11.25 -7.24 3.14
N ASN A 44 10.62 -8.12 2.37
CA ASN A 44 10.97 -8.37 0.98
C ASN A 44 10.07 -7.65 -0.02
N PHE A 45 9.07 -6.91 0.43
CA PHE A 45 8.16 -6.15 -0.40
C PHE A 45 8.26 -4.66 -0.10
N ILE A 46 8.15 -3.83 -1.15
CA ILE A 46 8.02 -2.38 -1.05
C ILE A 46 6.74 -1.91 -1.75
N ASP A 47 5.98 -1.05 -1.08
CA ASP A 47 4.77 -0.40 -1.62
C ASP A 47 5.10 1.00 -2.10
N THR A 48 5.18 1.20 -3.40
CA THR A 48 5.47 2.48 -4.05
C THR A 48 4.35 2.91 -4.99
N ALA A 49 4.54 4.00 -5.72
CA ALA A 49 3.63 4.47 -6.76
C ALA A 49 4.33 5.45 -7.70
N ARG A 50 3.83 5.55 -8.95
CA ARG A 50 4.23 6.60 -9.90
C ARG A 50 4.08 8.02 -9.34
N THR A 51 3.10 8.21 -8.46
CA THR A 51 2.79 9.51 -7.82
C THR A 51 3.58 9.78 -6.55
N TYR A 52 4.48 8.87 -6.13
CA TYR A 52 5.29 9.03 -4.92
C TYR A 52 6.66 9.65 -5.23
N GLY A 53 6.70 10.70 -6.06
CA GLY A 53 7.92 11.42 -6.40
C GLY A 53 9.03 10.47 -6.89
N ASN A 54 10.18 10.50 -6.23
CA ASN A 54 11.35 9.68 -6.59
C ASN A 54 11.34 8.27 -5.98
N SER A 55 10.25 7.82 -5.33
CA SER A 55 10.23 6.54 -4.61
C SER A 55 10.58 5.33 -5.48
N GLU A 56 10.04 5.22 -6.70
CA GLU A 56 10.40 4.15 -7.62
C GLU A 56 11.88 4.20 -8.01
N LYS A 57 12.42 5.41 -8.30
CA LYS A 57 13.83 5.60 -8.65
C LYS A 57 14.76 5.21 -7.50
N ASN A 58 14.47 5.68 -6.29
CA ASN A 58 15.27 5.36 -5.10
C ASN A 58 15.24 3.85 -4.77
N THR A 59 14.09 3.20 -4.96
CA THR A 59 13.96 1.74 -4.83
C THR A 59 14.79 1.02 -5.89
N GLY A 60 14.75 1.47 -7.13
CA GLY A 60 15.51 0.91 -8.24
C GLY A 60 17.02 1.05 -8.04
N GLU A 61 17.49 2.22 -7.60
CA GLU A 61 18.91 2.47 -7.28
C GLU A 61 19.41 1.52 -6.18
N PHE A 62 18.62 1.29 -5.14
CA PHE A 62 18.97 0.32 -4.10
C PHE A 62 19.00 -1.12 -4.64
N ASN A 63 17.98 -1.52 -5.38
CA ASN A 63 17.87 -2.87 -5.94
C ASN A 63 18.99 -3.22 -6.94
N LYS A 64 19.60 -2.23 -7.62
CA LYS A 64 20.73 -2.46 -8.55
C LYS A 64 21.92 -3.13 -7.87
N ASN A 65 22.13 -2.85 -6.59
CA ASN A 65 23.26 -3.36 -5.80
C ASN A 65 22.97 -4.71 -5.15
N LEU A 66 21.81 -5.30 -5.40
CA LEU A 66 21.39 -6.58 -4.83
C LEU A 66 21.35 -7.68 -5.88
N SER A 67 21.62 -8.92 -5.45
CA SER A 67 21.39 -10.09 -6.29
C SER A 67 19.91 -10.19 -6.67
N LYS A 68 19.59 -10.89 -7.76
CA LYS A 68 18.21 -11.00 -8.26
C LYS A 68 17.24 -11.55 -7.20
N LYS A 69 17.67 -12.48 -6.37
CA LYS A 69 16.87 -13.11 -5.29
C LYS A 69 16.61 -12.15 -4.11
N ASP A 70 17.55 -11.20 -3.89
CA ASP A 70 17.52 -10.31 -2.75
C ASP A 70 16.81 -8.97 -3.05
N LYS A 71 16.49 -8.69 -4.32
CA LYS A 71 15.74 -7.48 -4.68
C LYS A 71 14.39 -7.40 -3.99
N PHE A 72 13.96 -6.19 -3.65
CA PHE A 72 12.58 -5.98 -3.24
C PHE A 72 11.62 -6.38 -4.36
N LYS A 73 10.61 -7.17 -4.01
CA LYS A 73 9.40 -7.33 -4.82
C LYS A 73 8.58 -6.04 -4.72
N VAL A 74 8.11 -5.55 -5.86
CA VAL A 74 7.51 -4.22 -5.95
C VAL A 74 6.01 -4.30 -6.08
N ILE A 75 5.32 -3.59 -5.18
CA ILE A 75 3.93 -3.20 -5.32
C ILE A 75 3.94 -1.76 -5.80
N SER A 76 3.62 -1.50 -7.07
CA SER A 76 3.49 -0.14 -7.59
C SER A 76 2.04 0.17 -7.93
N LYS A 77 1.76 1.44 -8.23
CA LYS A 77 0.40 1.91 -8.49
C LYS A 77 0.32 2.71 -9.78
N LEU A 78 -0.64 2.35 -10.61
CA LEU A 78 -1.03 3.12 -11.78
C LEU A 78 -1.72 4.41 -11.31
N GLY A 79 -1.16 5.55 -11.67
CA GLY A 79 -1.72 6.85 -11.32
C GLY A 79 -3.07 7.14 -12.00
N LYS A 80 -3.59 8.35 -11.79
CA LYS A 80 -4.85 8.78 -12.41
C LYS A 80 -4.73 8.81 -13.93
N ILE A 81 -5.70 8.16 -14.59
CA ILE A 81 -5.86 8.20 -16.04
C ILE A 81 -6.93 9.27 -16.32
N LYS A 82 -6.51 10.55 -16.39
CA LYS A 82 -7.43 11.67 -16.64
C LYS A 82 -7.50 12.01 -18.13
N ASN A 83 -8.70 12.46 -18.54
CA ASN A 83 -8.94 13.11 -19.84
C ASN A 83 -8.44 12.33 -21.07
N ILE A 84 -8.59 11.00 -21.05
CA ILE A 84 -8.12 10.15 -22.13
C ILE A 84 -9.33 9.53 -22.83
N LYS A 85 -9.34 9.63 -24.16
CA LYS A 85 -10.26 8.85 -24.98
C LYS A 85 -9.95 7.36 -24.84
N GLN A 86 -10.97 6.52 -24.81
CA GLN A 86 -10.83 5.07 -24.59
C GLN A 86 -9.83 4.40 -25.56
N LYS A 87 -9.77 4.87 -26.82
CA LYS A 87 -8.83 4.38 -27.83
C LYS A 87 -7.35 4.52 -27.43
N ASN A 88 -7.02 5.49 -26.58
CA ASN A 88 -5.66 5.77 -26.13
C ASN A 88 -5.32 5.10 -24.79
N LEU A 89 -6.26 4.38 -24.18
CA LEU A 89 -6.11 3.80 -22.84
C LEU A 89 -4.93 2.83 -22.77
N TYR A 90 -4.82 1.90 -23.73
CA TYR A 90 -3.74 0.93 -23.76
C TYR A 90 -2.36 1.61 -23.75
N GLN A 91 -2.13 2.53 -24.69
CA GLN A 91 -0.84 3.20 -24.81
C GLN A 91 -0.48 4.01 -23.55
N LYS A 92 -1.46 4.66 -22.94
CA LYS A 92 -1.24 5.44 -21.72
C LYS A 92 -0.87 4.56 -20.54
N VAL A 93 -1.57 3.45 -20.34
CA VAL A 93 -1.29 2.48 -19.27
C VAL A 93 0.06 1.81 -19.53
N LEU A 94 0.33 1.37 -20.74
CA LEU A 94 1.62 0.78 -21.14
C LEU A 94 2.79 1.74 -20.85
N ASN A 95 2.70 2.99 -21.30
CA ASN A 95 3.74 3.99 -21.09
C ASN A 95 3.98 4.26 -19.59
N SER A 96 2.92 4.26 -18.79
CA SER A 96 3.06 4.39 -17.32
C SER A 96 3.83 3.21 -16.73
N VAL A 97 3.55 1.98 -17.13
CA VAL A 97 4.24 0.76 -16.66
C VAL A 97 5.69 0.73 -17.14
N LEU A 98 5.95 1.06 -18.40
CA LEU A 98 7.33 1.11 -18.93
C LEU A 98 8.19 2.17 -18.22
N LYS A 99 7.63 3.34 -17.89
CA LYS A 99 8.32 4.34 -17.07
C LYS A 99 8.64 3.80 -15.67
N SER A 100 7.72 3.04 -15.05
CA SER A 100 8.00 2.38 -13.77
C SER A 100 9.11 1.35 -13.90
N HIS A 101 9.16 0.56 -14.97
CA HIS A 101 10.26 -0.38 -15.23
C HIS A 101 11.62 0.32 -15.30
N VAL A 102 11.70 1.46 -16.00
CA VAL A 102 12.93 2.26 -16.09
C VAL A 102 13.37 2.74 -14.71
N PHE A 103 12.46 3.32 -13.92
CA PHE A 103 12.79 3.84 -12.60
C PHE A 103 13.15 2.75 -11.60
N LEU A 104 12.44 1.63 -11.62
CA LEU A 104 12.69 0.50 -10.73
C LEU A 104 13.90 -0.35 -11.16
N GLY A 105 14.39 -0.19 -12.39
CA GLY A 105 15.44 -1.04 -12.95
C GLY A 105 15.01 -2.51 -13.03
N GLN A 106 13.73 -2.76 -13.29
CA GLN A 106 13.14 -4.11 -13.34
C GLN A 106 12.26 -4.27 -14.58
N LYS A 107 12.28 -5.44 -15.21
CA LYS A 107 11.48 -5.75 -16.40
C LYS A 107 10.03 -6.14 -16.07
N LYS A 108 9.69 -6.28 -14.78
CA LYS A 108 8.37 -6.70 -14.31
C LYS A 108 8.03 -6.04 -12.99
N ILE A 109 6.82 -5.50 -12.86
CA ILE A 109 6.23 -5.09 -11.58
C ILE A 109 5.52 -6.31 -11.00
N ASP A 110 5.85 -6.70 -9.76
CA ASP A 110 5.27 -7.90 -9.16
C ASP A 110 3.76 -7.75 -8.94
N ILE A 111 3.33 -6.62 -8.39
CA ILE A 111 1.92 -6.29 -8.15
C ILE A 111 1.66 -4.85 -8.61
N LEU A 112 0.74 -4.68 -9.56
CA LEU A 112 0.30 -3.36 -10.01
C LEU A 112 -1.10 -3.07 -9.48
N LEU A 113 -1.23 -2.01 -8.67
CA LEU A 113 -2.53 -1.57 -8.18
C LEU A 113 -3.09 -0.45 -9.07
N ILE A 114 -4.38 -0.48 -9.36
CA ILE A 114 -5.12 0.69 -9.80
C ILE A 114 -5.19 1.65 -8.62
N HIS A 115 -4.50 2.80 -8.69
CA HIS A 115 -4.35 3.72 -7.56
C HIS A 115 -5.63 4.47 -7.22
N ASP A 116 -6.41 4.84 -8.25
CA ASP A 116 -7.69 5.52 -8.11
C ASP A 116 -8.81 4.60 -8.62
N PHE A 117 -9.65 4.15 -7.69
CA PHE A 117 -10.81 3.30 -7.98
C PHE A 117 -11.73 3.88 -9.08
N LYS A 118 -11.80 5.21 -9.18
CA LYS A 118 -12.57 5.89 -10.23
C LYS A 118 -12.14 5.49 -11.65
N ASN A 119 -10.86 5.14 -11.85
CA ASN A 119 -10.39 4.63 -13.14
C ASN A 119 -11.07 3.31 -13.50
N LEU A 120 -11.28 2.43 -12.54
CA LEU A 120 -11.99 1.16 -12.75
C LEU A 120 -13.47 1.38 -13.07
N LEU A 121 -14.11 2.33 -12.37
CA LEU A 121 -15.50 2.68 -12.66
C LEU A 121 -15.69 3.30 -14.03
N TYR A 122 -14.77 4.17 -14.46
CA TYR A 122 -14.87 4.89 -15.73
C TYR A 122 -14.60 3.97 -16.93
N PHE A 123 -13.48 3.23 -16.90
CA PHE A 123 -13.05 2.42 -18.04
C PHE A 123 -13.57 0.97 -17.99
N LYS A 124 -14.09 0.52 -16.86
CA LYS A 124 -14.73 -0.79 -16.69
C LYS A 124 -13.94 -1.93 -17.35
N LYS A 125 -14.59 -2.70 -18.22
CA LYS A 125 -14.00 -3.85 -18.94
C LYS A 125 -12.78 -3.47 -19.78
N SER A 126 -12.75 -2.28 -20.38
CA SER A 126 -11.63 -1.83 -21.22
C SER A 126 -10.31 -1.76 -20.43
N LEU A 127 -10.36 -1.26 -19.18
CA LEU A 127 -9.16 -1.25 -18.32
C LEU A 127 -8.73 -2.67 -17.95
N ILE A 128 -9.67 -3.55 -17.64
CA ILE A 128 -9.38 -4.96 -17.33
C ILE A 128 -8.69 -5.63 -18.51
N THR A 129 -9.21 -5.49 -19.73
CA THR A 129 -8.59 -6.04 -20.96
C THR A 129 -7.16 -5.49 -21.18
N VAL A 130 -6.94 -4.21 -20.92
CA VAL A 130 -5.59 -3.62 -20.99
C VAL A 130 -4.65 -4.27 -19.98
N LEU A 131 -5.08 -4.44 -18.75
CA LEU A 131 -4.27 -5.04 -17.69
C LEU A 131 -3.99 -6.53 -17.95
N GLU A 132 -4.93 -7.27 -18.51
CA GLU A 132 -4.72 -8.66 -18.98
C GLU A 132 -3.62 -8.74 -20.05
N LYS A 133 -3.63 -7.82 -21.02
CA LYS A 133 -2.56 -7.72 -22.03
C LYS A 133 -1.18 -7.49 -21.41
N LEU A 134 -1.09 -6.67 -20.36
CA LEU A 134 0.17 -6.42 -19.66
C LEU A 134 0.67 -7.66 -18.90
N ILE A 135 -0.23 -8.44 -18.30
CA ILE A 135 0.12 -9.73 -17.67
C ILE A 135 0.61 -10.72 -18.71
N LYS A 136 -0.12 -10.89 -19.83
CA LYS A 136 0.28 -11.79 -20.93
C LYS A 136 1.67 -11.44 -21.49
N LYS A 137 2.00 -10.14 -21.56
CA LYS A 137 3.32 -9.64 -21.95
C LYS A 137 4.38 -9.75 -20.84
N LYS A 138 4.06 -10.32 -19.69
CA LYS A 138 4.94 -10.47 -18.51
C LYS A 138 5.50 -9.14 -17.97
N LEU A 139 4.86 -8.02 -18.27
CA LEU A 139 5.24 -6.70 -17.77
C LEU A 139 4.76 -6.47 -16.33
N VAL A 140 3.69 -7.15 -15.94
CA VAL A 140 3.08 -7.09 -14.61
C VAL A 140 2.80 -8.53 -14.14
N GLY A 141 2.92 -8.77 -12.84
CA GLY A 141 2.59 -10.07 -12.24
C GLY A 141 1.12 -10.20 -11.91
N GLU A 142 0.69 -9.58 -10.83
CA GLU A 142 -0.69 -9.61 -10.34
C GLU A 142 -1.30 -8.21 -10.32
N ILE A 143 -2.62 -8.13 -10.43
CA ILE A 143 -3.36 -6.87 -10.44
C ILE A 143 -4.12 -6.70 -9.14
N GLY A 144 -4.18 -5.45 -8.68
CA GLY A 144 -5.03 -5.06 -7.56
C GLY A 144 -5.60 -3.66 -7.70
N VAL A 145 -6.30 -3.22 -6.66
CA VAL A 145 -6.93 -1.90 -6.59
C VAL A 145 -6.72 -1.29 -5.21
N SER A 146 -6.38 -0.01 -5.13
CA SER A 146 -6.40 0.75 -3.89
C SER A 146 -7.75 1.42 -3.73
N VAL A 147 -8.41 1.19 -2.59
CA VAL A 147 -9.77 1.67 -2.30
C VAL A 147 -9.82 2.39 -0.96
N TYR A 148 -10.91 3.11 -0.70
CA TYR A 148 -11.08 3.91 0.52
C TYR A 148 -12.26 3.49 1.39
N ASN A 149 -13.17 2.66 0.88
CA ASN A 149 -14.34 2.21 1.63
C ASN A 149 -14.74 0.78 1.26
N PRO A 150 -15.54 0.09 2.10
CA PRO A 150 -15.98 -1.28 1.87
C PRO A 150 -16.80 -1.48 0.58
N LYS A 151 -17.60 -0.49 0.17
CA LYS A 151 -18.41 -0.59 -1.07
C LYS A 151 -17.52 -0.69 -2.31
N GLU A 152 -16.44 0.11 -2.36
CA GLU A 152 -15.45 0.04 -3.43
C GLU A 152 -14.74 -1.32 -3.46
N ALA A 153 -14.36 -1.84 -2.28
CA ALA A 153 -13.71 -3.14 -2.17
C ALA A 153 -14.62 -4.26 -2.69
N ILE A 154 -15.87 -4.31 -2.26
CA ILE A 154 -16.87 -5.28 -2.72
C ILE A 154 -17.07 -5.17 -4.25
N HIS A 155 -17.10 -3.95 -4.78
CA HIS A 155 -17.18 -3.76 -6.24
C HIS A 155 -15.98 -4.38 -6.97
N CYS A 156 -14.77 -4.24 -6.43
CA CYS A 156 -13.57 -4.81 -7.02
C CYS A 156 -13.59 -6.35 -7.05
N LEU A 157 -14.24 -7.01 -6.10
CA LEU A 157 -14.34 -8.46 -6.03
C LEU A 157 -15.10 -9.09 -7.22
N LYS A 158 -15.89 -8.31 -7.97
CA LYS A 158 -16.57 -8.75 -9.19
C LYS A 158 -15.60 -9.06 -10.34
N TYR A 159 -14.38 -8.56 -10.28
CA TYR A 159 -13.38 -8.75 -11.33
C TYR A 159 -12.42 -9.87 -10.97
N LYS A 160 -12.47 -11.00 -11.68
CA LYS A 160 -11.59 -12.18 -11.45
C LYS A 160 -10.09 -11.83 -11.53
N LEU A 161 -9.73 -10.82 -12.34
CA LEU A 161 -8.37 -10.34 -12.52
C LEU A 161 -7.81 -9.68 -11.25
N VAL A 162 -8.66 -9.10 -10.40
CA VAL A 162 -8.25 -8.44 -9.16
C VAL A 162 -7.89 -9.49 -8.13
N LYS A 163 -6.58 -9.56 -7.80
CA LYS A 163 -6.02 -10.48 -6.79
C LYS A 163 -5.57 -9.75 -5.52
N HIS A 164 -5.49 -8.42 -5.56
CA HIS A 164 -5.06 -7.60 -4.43
C HIS A 164 -6.02 -6.42 -4.22
N ILE A 165 -6.41 -6.19 -2.98
CA ILE A 165 -7.17 -5.00 -2.58
C ILE A 165 -6.41 -4.31 -1.45
N GLN A 166 -6.02 -3.05 -1.66
CA GLN A 166 -5.32 -2.25 -0.67
C GLN A 166 -6.27 -1.25 -0.03
N ILE A 167 -6.38 -1.31 1.31
CA ILE A 167 -7.32 -0.54 2.11
C ILE A 167 -6.61 0.28 3.20
N PRO A 168 -7.11 1.47 3.59
CA PRO A 168 -6.74 2.11 4.85
C PRO A 168 -7.41 1.35 5.99
N PHE A 169 -6.63 0.87 6.97
CA PHE A 169 -7.18 0.18 8.13
C PHE A 169 -6.28 0.40 9.34
N ASN A 170 -6.87 0.80 10.45
CA ASN A 170 -6.17 1.03 11.72
C ASN A 170 -7.16 0.93 12.88
N ILE A 171 -6.67 1.05 14.10
CA ILE A 171 -7.47 0.87 15.32
C ILE A 171 -8.65 1.86 15.46
N LEU A 172 -8.61 3.01 14.80
CA LEU A 172 -9.71 3.99 14.80
C LEU A 172 -10.66 3.82 13.61
N ASP A 173 -10.26 3.11 12.54
CA ASP A 173 -11.08 2.94 11.33
C ASP A 173 -11.79 1.59 11.33
N GLN A 174 -12.95 1.52 11.96
CA GLN A 174 -13.73 0.29 12.08
C GLN A 174 -14.66 0.01 10.90
N ARG A 175 -14.67 0.86 9.84
CA ARG A 175 -15.54 0.67 8.67
C ARG A 175 -15.33 -0.69 7.99
N TRP A 176 -14.13 -1.26 8.12
CA TRP A 176 -13.73 -2.52 7.53
C TRP A 176 -14.15 -3.76 8.32
N LEU A 177 -14.72 -3.56 9.51
CA LEU A 177 -15.35 -4.62 10.32
C LEU A 177 -16.79 -4.90 9.85
N ASN A 178 -17.19 -4.34 8.72
CA ASN A 178 -18.49 -4.53 8.10
C ASN A 178 -18.68 -5.98 7.70
N SER A 179 -19.74 -6.61 8.20
CA SER A 179 -20.05 -8.04 7.98
C SER A 179 -20.14 -8.39 6.48
N LYS A 180 -20.78 -7.53 5.68
CA LYS A 180 -20.91 -7.75 4.24
C LYS A 180 -19.55 -7.78 3.54
N PHE A 181 -18.64 -6.87 3.90
CA PHE A 181 -17.27 -6.86 3.33
C PHE A 181 -16.54 -8.17 3.68
N ILE A 182 -16.60 -8.58 4.96
CA ILE A 182 -15.94 -9.82 5.43
C ILE A 182 -16.51 -11.05 4.73
N LEU A 183 -17.83 -11.14 4.59
CA LEU A 183 -18.48 -12.24 3.88
C LEU A 183 -18.04 -12.30 2.40
N GLU A 184 -18.02 -11.17 1.71
CA GLU A 184 -17.63 -11.13 0.30
C GLU A 184 -16.15 -11.45 0.07
N ILE A 185 -15.24 -11.05 0.98
CA ILE A 185 -13.83 -11.44 0.88
C ILE A 185 -13.68 -12.95 1.07
N ASN A 186 -14.41 -13.54 2.01
CA ASN A 186 -14.29 -14.96 2.30
C ASN A 186 -14.74 -15.84 1.13
N LYS A 187 -15.60 -15.34 0.24
CA LYS A 187 -15.96 -16.01 -1.02
C LYS A 187 -14.82 -15.97 -2.06
N ARG A 188 -13.84 -15.08 -1.90
CA ARG A 188 -12.74 -14.85 -2.83
C ARG A 188 -11.38 -15.17 -2.18
N ASN A 189 -11.14 -16.45 -1.89
CA ASN A 189 -9.91 -16.95 -1.26
C ASN A 189 -8.62 -16.62 -2.02
N ASP A 190 -8.74 -16.28 -3.29
CA ASP A 190 -7.66 -15.86 -4.18
C ASP A 190 -7.28 -14.38 -4.05
N VAL A 191 -8.09 -13.58 -3.34
CA VAL A 191 -7.84 -12.15 -3.12
C VAL A 191 -7.08 -11.92 -1.82
N LYS A 192 -6.03 -11.12 -1.90
CA LYS A 192 -5.13 -10.78 -0.78
C LYS A 192 -5.38 -9.33 -0.36
N ILE A 193 -5.71 -9.11 0.90
CA ILE A 193 -5.95 -7.77 1.45
C ILE A 193 -4.65 -7.19 1.97
N HIS A 194 -4.35 -5.97 1.52
CA HIS A 194 -3.25 -5.13 1.98
C HIS A 194 -3.79 -4.02 2.87
N VAL A 195 -3.27 -3.90 4.07
CA VAL A 195 -3.63 -2.79 4.96
C VAL A 195 -2.53 -1.73 4.96
N ARG A 196 -2.93 -0.47 4.74
CA ARG A 196 -2.06 0.70 4.84
C ARG A 196 -2.58 1.68 5.89
N SER A 197 -1.79 2.71 6.20
CA SER A 197 -2.17 3.77 7.15
C SER A 197 -2.45 3.23 8.55
N ILE A 198 -1.78 2.15 8.95
CA ILE A 198 -1.95 1.50 10.26
C ILE A 198 -1.61 2.44 11.42
N PHE A 199 -0.74 3.43 11.19
CA PHE A 199 -0.36 4.48 12.14
C PHE A 199 -1.04 5.82 11.83
N LEU A 200 -2.04 5.87 10.96
CA LEU A 200 -2.76 7.07 10.52
C LEU A 200 -1.78 8.22 10.16
N LYS A 201 -0.82 7.94 9.25
CA LYS A 201 0.28 8.85 8.84
C LYS A 201 1.19 9.30 9.99
N GLY A 202 1.29 8.53 11.05
CA GLY A 202 2.07 8.82 12.26
C GLY A 202 1.25 9.44 13.39
N LEU A 203 -0.01 9.83 13.16
CA LEU A 203 -0.85 10.50 14.14
C LEU A 203 -1.04 9.67 15.42
N LEU A 204 -1.21 8.35 15.28
CA LEU A 204 -1.41 7.44 16.41
C LEU A 204 -0.15 7.24 17.26
N LEU A 205 1.03 7.62 16.75
CA LEU A 205 2.32 7.43 17.42
C LEU A 205 2.84 8.71 18.05
N ASP A 206 2.36 9.86 17.59
CA ASP A 206 2.90 11.16 17.94
C ASP A 206 2.19 11.83 19.13
N LYS A 207 2.89 12.86 19.66
CA LYS A 207 2.34 13.73 20.69
C LYS A 207 1.20 14.58 20.11
N GLN A 208 0.33 15.04 20.99
CA GLN A 208 -0.88 15.82 20.72
C GLN A 208 -0.73 16.98 19.72
N LYS A 209 0.42 17.65 19.68
CA LYS A 209 0.65 18.82 18.82
C LYS A 209 0.41 18.61 17.31
N TYR A 210 0.38 17.37 16.84
CA TYR A 210 0.17 17.03 15.42
C TYR A 210 -1.28 16.69 15.09
N TRP A 211 -2.14 16.59 16.11
CA TRP A 211 -3.56 16.38 15.91
C TRP A 211 -4.23 17.67 15.42
N PRO A 212 -5.27 17.58 14.58
CA PRO A 212 -6.00 18.76 14.17
C PRO A 212 -6.55 19.52 15.37
N LYS A 213 -6.40 20.84 15.41
CA LYS A 213 -6.84 21.70 16.54
C LYS A 213 -8.34 21.59 16.84
N TRP A 214 -9.14 21.23 15.84
CA TRP A 214 -10.59 20.99 15.98
C TRP A 214 -10.95 19.65 16.62
N SER A 215 -9.99 18.79 16.83
CA SER A 215 -10.21 17.46 17.43
C SER A 215 -9.98 17.53 18.94
N SER A 216 -11.05 17.52 19.73
CA SER A 216 -11.00 17.44 21.20
C SER A 216 -10.72 16.04 21.74
N ILE A 217 -10.74 15.03 20.89
CA ILE A 217 -10.66 13.61 21.29
C ILE A 217 -9.23 13.06 21.37
N GLN A 218 -8.21 13.86 21.03
CA GLN A 218 -6.82 13.41 20.95
C GLN A 218 -6.29 12.82 22.26
N ASP A 219 -6.60 13.47 23.40
CA ASP A 219 -6.18 13.04 24.72
C ASP A 219 -6.85 11.74 25.14
N GLU A 220 -8.15 11.66 24.88
CA GLU A 220 -8.94 10.47 25.17
C GLU A 220 -8.45 9.28 24.35
N VAL A 221 -8.21 9.45 23.03
CA VAL A 221 -7.66 8.41 22.17
C VAL A 221 -6.29 7.97 22.65
N SER A 222 -5.39 8.92 22.97
CA SER A 222 -4.05 8.63 23.46
C SER A 222 -4.09 7.87 24.78
N LYS A 223 -4.94 8.30 25.72
CA LYS A 223 -5.15 7.64 27.03
C LYS A 223 -5.70 6.22 26.85
N LYS A 224 -6.75 6.05 26.02
CA LYS A 224 -7.32 4.73 25.73
C LYS A 224 -6.31 3.80 25.07
N MET A 225 -5.50 4.28 24.11
CA MET A 225 -4.46 3.47 23.50
C MET A 225 -3.39 3.01 24.49
N ASN A 226 -2.97 3.87 25.41
CA ASN A 226 -2.00 3.50 26.46
C ASN A 226 -2.59 2.45 27.40
N ILE A 227 -3.85 2.60 27.83
CA ILE A 227 -4.56 1.62 28.68
C ILE A 227 -4.68 0.28 27.94
N CYS A 228 -5.08 0.29 26.65
CA CYS A 228 -5.17 -0.93 25.86
C CYS A 228 -3.79 -1.59 25.69
N ALA A 229 -2.74 -0.83 25.43
CA ALA A 229 -1.38 -1.36 25.31
C ALA A 229 -0.96 -2.07 26.60
N ALA A 230 -1.16 -1.43 27.77
CA ALA A 230 -0.84 -2.01 29.07
C ALA A 230 -1.64 -3.30 29.33
N LYS A 231 -2.97 -3.29 29.15
CA LYS A 231 -3.83 -4.46 29.34
C LYS A 231 -3.44 -5.64 28.44
N LEU A 232 -3.01 -5.37 27.22
CA LEU A 232 -2.60 -6.39 26.24
C LEU A 232 -1.10 -6.73 26.34
N LYS A 233 -0.41 -6.26 27.39
CA LYS A 233 1.04 -6.45 27.60
C LYS A 233 1.86 -6.01 26.38
N LYS A 234 1.46 -4.90 25.73
CA LYS A 234 2.18 -4.29 24.61
C LYS A 234 3.14 -3.23 25.12
N ILE A 235 4.36 -3.23 24.58
CA ILE A 235 5.42 -2.32 25.01
C ILE A 235 5.07 -0.86 24.68
N ASN A 236 4.44 -0.64 23.52
CA ASN A 236 4.14 0.71 23.03
C ASN A 236 3.00 0.73 22.02
N LYS A 237 2.63 1.95 21.58
CA LYS A 237 1.57 2.19 20.58
C LYS A 237 1.87 1.57 19.22
N ILE A 238 3.14 1.45 18.82
CA ILE A 238 3.54 0.82 17.54
C ILE A 238 3.12 -0.65 17.58
N GLU A 239 3.50 -1.34 18.64
CA GLU A 239 3.17 -2.75 18.82
C GLU A 239 1.66 -2.97 18.91
N LEU A 240 0.93 -2.08 19.60
CA LEU A 240 -0.54 -2.12 19.66
C LEU A 240 -1.15 -2.02 18.27
N CYS A 241 -0.78 -1.02 17.48
CA CYS A 241 -1.31 -0.81 16.13
C CYS A 241 -1.02 -1.99 15.20
N ILE A 242 0.21 -2.54 15.26
CA ILE A 242 0.61 -3.71 14.46
C ILE A 242 -0.19 -4.94 14.91
N SER A 243 -0.29 -5.20 16.21
CA SER A 243 -1.01 -6.35 16.75
C SER A 243 -2.49 -6.30 16.40
N TYR A 244 -3.10 -5.11 16.45
CA TYR A 244 -4.48 -4.92 16.04
C TYR A 244 -4.72 -5.38 14.60
N VAL A 245 -3.96 -4.89 13.63
CA VAL A 245 -4.18 -5.29 12.23
C VAL A 245 -3.75 -6.74 11.96
N LYS A 246 -2.79 -7.27 12.71
CA LYS A 246 -2.38 -8.69 12.63
C LYS A 246 -3.45 -9.66 13.11
N SER A 247 -4.32 -9.26 14.04
CA SER A 247 -5.33 -10.14 14.62
C SER A 247 -6.42 -10.56 13.61
N PHE A 248 -6.62 -9.80 12.53
CA PHE A 248 -7.63 -10.11 11.52
C PHE A 248 -7.15 -11.15 10.52
N SER A 249 -7.85 -12.28 10.42
CA SER A 249 -7.51 -13.40 9.53
C SER A 249 -7.45 -13.01 8.05
N TRP A 250 -8.33 -12.13 7.61
CA TRP A 250 -8.44 -11.64 6.24
C TRP A 250 -7.32 -10.68 5.80
N VAL A 251 -6.57 -10.11 6.72
CA VAL A 251 -5.39 -9.29 6.39
C VAL A 251 -4.24 -10.20 5.94
N LYS A 252 -3.61 -9.91 4.80
CA LYS A 252 -2.44 -10.65 4.30
C LYS A 252 -1.18 -9.81 4.29
N TYR A 253 -1.23 -8.57 3.79
CA TYR A 253 -0.09 -7.65 3.72
C TYR A 253 -0.30 -6.47 4.65
N ILE A 254 0.75 -6.07 5.37
CA ILE A 254 0.74 -4.96 6.33
C ILE A 254 1.82 -3.97 5.90
N ILE A 255 1.41 -2.76 5.45
CA ILE A 255 2.31 -1.70 4.99
C ILE A 255 2.65 -0.81 6.18
N ILE A 256 3.95 -0.75 6.50
CA ILE A 256 4.55 0.00 7.62
C ILE A 256 5.48 1.10 7.12
#